data_fe89a953637d0222c2df64a662ad89bd
#
_entry.id   fe89a953637d0222c2df64a662ad89bd
#
_cell.length_a   1.000
_cell.length_b   1.000
_cell.length_c   1.000
_cell.angle_alpha   90.00
_cell.angle_beta   90.00
_cell.angle_gamma   90.00
#
_symmetry.space_group_name_H-M   'P 1'
#
loop_
_entity.id
_entity.type
_entity.pdbx_description
1 polymer ?
#
loop_
_entity_poly.entity_id
_entity_poly.type
_entity_poly.pdbx_seq_one_letter_code
_entity_poly.pdbx_strand_id
1 'polypeptide(L)'
;GSNGSGKTAFALALQQQLALEHGDYCHSFQQVALLSFEKQQHLIEATFKDRNHDGISPDDFGKSARETILNGTTATAACEKYAEILQITSLLDRPFIHLSTGESRKVLLCQALVSQPDLLILDEPFEGLDQQSVQDWRHLLERLKEKMTLMLIVNRFSDIPTQATHIAILDNRELVLQGERQYIEQQSLFQQLCYAENARNEPLPTPFGTPVHLPAEINPFELKNVNIQYGDKKILNALTWTVEPKQHWWIKGPNGAGKSTLLSVLTGDHPQSYANHVVLFGQQRGSGETIWDIKQKIGYVSSQLHMDYRVNCSALDVILSGFFDSIGVYQLVSEALRLKAMQWLTRLHLATLAKAPFRSLSWGQQRLLLIARAMVKHPPILILDEPFQGLDGVNRKLVKQFIEQLVVNSQTQLIFVSHQDQDAPNCMTHR
;
A
#
# COMPACT_ATOMS: atom_id res chain seq x y z
N GLY A 1 -5.83 0.41 7.73
CA GLY A 1 -5.75 1.65 6.94
C GLY A 1 -4.35 2.22 6.93
N SER A 2 -4.02 3.04 5.94
CA SER A 2 -2.71 3.70 5.85
C SER A 2 -2.53 4.77 6.94
N ASN A 3 -1.28 5.20 7.18
CA ASN A 3 -1.01 6.37 8.03
C ASN A 3 -1.76 7.59 7.46
N GLY A 4 -2.40 8.38 8.33
CA GLY A 4 -3.23 9.53 7.92
C GLY A 4 -4.66 9.18 7.48
N SER A 5 -5.10 7.91 7.56
CA SER A 5 -6.47 7.49 7.20
C SER A 5 -7.58 7.94 8.17
N GLY A 6 -7.23 8.67 9.24
CA GLY A 6 -8.20 9.18 10.22
C GLY A 6 -8.46 8.26 11.41
N LYS A 7 -7.75 7.13 11.57
CA LYS A 7 -7.96 6.16 12.67
C LYS A 7 -7.83 6.78 14.06
N THR A 8 -6.73 7.50 14.29
CA THR A 8 -6.50 8.20 15.57
C THR A 8 -7.52 9.30 15.81
N ALA A 9 -7.93 10.05 14.76
CA ALA A 9 -9.00 11.05 14.86
C ALA A 9 -10.34 10.40 15.22
N PHE A 10 -10.66 9.25 14.62
CA PHE A 10 -11.83 8.45 14.96
C PHE A 10 -11.81 7.99 16.44
N ALA A 11 -10.67 7.51 16.93
CA ALA A 11 -10.49 7.13 18.33
C ALA A 11 -10.70 8.31 19.30
N LEU A 12 -10.15 9.49 18.95
CA LEU A 12 -10.32 10.71 19.74
C LEU A 12 -11.78 11.21 19.72
N ALA A 13 -12.49 11.03 18.60
CA ALA A 13 -13.92 11.33 18.51
C ALA A 13 -14.73 10.40 19.43
N LEU A 14 -14.42 9.10 19.46
CA LEU A 14 -15.05 8.15 20.38
C LEU A 14 -14.83 8.51 21.86
N GLN A 15 -13.72 9.15 22.17
CA GLN A 15 -13.41 9.68 23.52
C GLN A 15 -14.05 11.06 23.80
N GLN A 16 -14.80 11.62 22.85
CA GLN A 16 -15.37 12.97 22.91
C GLN A 16 -14.32 14.09 23.05
N GLN A 17 -13.08 13.82 22.66
CA GLN A 17 -11.99 14.81 22.66
C GLN A 17 -11.94 15.63 21.37
N LEU A 18 -12.69 15.24 20.35
CA LEU A 18 -12.87 16.01 19.10
C LEU A 18 -14.33 16.37 18.95
N ALA A 19 -14.60 17.66 18.67
CA ALA A 19 -15.93 18.12 18.30
C ALA A 19 -16.28 17.61 16.89
N LEU A 20 -17.55 17.19 16.72
CA LEU A 20 -18.09 16.88 15.40
C LEU A 20 -18.50 18.19 14.71
N GLU A 21 -18.08 18.36 13.46
CA GLU A 21 -18.57 19.48 12.62
C GLU A 21 -19.99 19.21 12.15
N HIS A 22 -20.31 17.96 11.78
CA HIS A 22 -21.62 17.50 11.33
C HIS A 22 -21.84 16.04 11.73
N GLY A 23 -23.12 15.65 11.94
CA GLY A 23 -23.54 14.30 12.28
C GLY A 23 -23.82 14.08 13.76
N ASP A 24 -24.38 12.93 14.07
CA ASP A 24 -24.72 12.51 15.42
C ASP A 24 -23.72 11.49 15.95
N TYR A 25 -23.43 11.61 17.23
CA TYR A 25 -22.55 10.73 17.96
C TYR A 25 -23.34 10.02 19.07
N CYS A 26 -23.43 8.72 18.96
CA CYS A 26 -24.15 7.91 19.94
C CYS A 26 -23.37 6.64 20.27
N HIS A 27 -23.10 6.42 21.55
CA HIS A 27 -22.61 5.14 22.07
C HIS A 27 -23.13 4.91 23.49
N SER A 28 -23.13 3.64 23.90
CA SER A 28 -23.59 3.23 25.24
C SER A 28 -22.48 3.15 26.28
N PHE A 29 -21.23 3.41 25.92
CA PHE A 29 -20.06 3.32 26.81
C PHE A 29 -20.07 4.54 27.77
N GLN A 30 -19.88 4.26 29.07
CA GLN A 30 -19.78 5.31 30.09
C GLN A 30 -18.36 5.82 30.25
N GLN A 31 -17.36 4.90 30.15
CA GLN A 31 -15.95 5.23 30.25
C GLN A 31 -15.17 4.66 29.08
N VAL A 32 -14.54 5.55 28.29
CA VAL A 32 -13.70 5.19 27.16
C VAL A 32 -12.25 5.57 27.46
N ALA A 33 -11.35 4.61 27.46
CA ALA A 33 -9.93 4.84 27.58
C ALA A 33 -9.24 4.65 26.22
N LEU A 34 -8.39 5.60 25.84
CA LEU A 34 -7.56 5.53 24.63
C LEU A 34 -6.09 5.48 25.03
N LEU A 35 -5.38 4.48 24.55
CA LEU A 35 -3.95 4.36 24.68
C LEU A 35 -3.28 4.39 23.29
N SER A 36 -2.61 5.50 22.97
CA SER A 36 -1.82 5.67 21.75
C SER A 36 -0.33 5.61 22.10
N PHE A 37 0.34 4.58 21.63
CA PHE A 37 1.75 4.34 21.99
C PHE A 37 2.71 5.27 21.27
N GLU A 38 2.38 5.77 20.09
CA GLU A 38 3.17 6.76 19.37
C GLU A 38 3.26 8.10 20.14
N LYS A 39 2.11 8.62 20.59
CA LYS A 39 2.08 9.87 21.38
C LYS A 39 2.83 9.73 22.71
N GLN A 40 2.80 8.55 23.33
CA GLN A 40 3.47 8.30 24.59
C GLN A 40 4.98 8.20 24.44
N GLN A 41 5.48 7.65 23.34
CA GLN A 41 6.91 7.63 23.05
C GLN A 41 7.45 9.05 22.93
N HIS A 42 6.72 9.94 22.24
CA HIS A 42 7.07 11.36 22.18
C HIS A 42 7.05 12.06 23.56
N LEU A 43 6.10 11.70 24.44
CA LEU A 43 6.06 12.24 25.81
C LEU A 43 7.24 11.76 26.66
N ILE A 44 7.60 10.48 26.54
CA ILE A 44 8.77 9.92 27.21
C ILE A 44 10.05 10.61 26.72
N GLU A 45 10.21 10.78 25.40
CA GLU A 45 11.35 11.51 24.81
C GLU A 45 11.40 12.97 25.24
N ALA A 46 10.24 13.64 25.31
CA ALA A 46 10.15 15.02 25.79
C ALA A 46 10.56 15.13 27.27
N THR A 47 10.11 14.21 28.13
CA THR A 47 10.52 14.14 29.54
C THR A 47 12.03 13.92 29.69
N PHE A 48 12.65 13.14 28.82
CA PHE A 48 14.11 12.98 28.76
C PHE A 48 14.83 14.25 28.31
N LYS A 49 14.27 15.03 27.37
CA LYS A 49 14.85 16.27 26.88
C LYS A 49 14.77 17.40 27.90
N ASP A 50 13.64 17.53 28.59
CA ASP A 50 13.43 18.55 29.63
C ASP A 50 14.38 18.35 30.83
N ARG A 51 14.83 17.12 31.09
CA ARG A 51 15.80 16.80 32.13
C ARG A 51 17.25 17.12 31.79
N ASN A 52 17.59 17.27 30.52
CA ASN A 52 18.92 17.66 30.07
C ASN A 52 19.16 19.19 30.18
N HIS A 53 18.19 19.97 30.69
CA HIS A 53 18.37 21.37 31.04
C HIS A 53 18.83 21.53 32.49
N ASP A 54 19.82 22.39 32.70
CA ASP A 54 20.56 22.63 33.93
C ASP A 54 19.70 22.75 35.22
N GLY A 55 19.96 21.93 36.23
CA GLY A 55 19.45 22.12 37.57
C GLY A 55 18.81 20.90 38.30
N ILE A 56 18.69 19.74 37.64
CA ILE A 56 18.13 18.52 38.26
C ILE A 56 19.27 17.68 38.88
N SER A 57 19.10 17.23 40.14
CA SER A 57 20.07 16.36 40.82
C SER A 57 20.26 15.04 40.01
N PRO A 58 21.50 14.53 39.87
CA PRO A 58 21.79 13.26 39.22
C PRO A 58 21.00 12.07 39.77
N ASP A 59 20.52 12.15 41.01
CA ASP A 59 19.80 11.10 41.73
C ASP A 59 18.26 11.21 41.62
N ASP A 60 17.74 12.24 40.93
CA ASP A 60 16.29 12.37 40.67
C ASP A 60 15.89 11.59 39.44
N PHE A 61 15.43 10.37 39.61
CA PHE A 61 14.96 9.47 38.54
C PHE A 61 13.50 9.70 38.13
N GLY A 62 12.82 10.73 38.68
CA GLY A 62 11.42 11.08 38.40
C GLY A 62 10.44 10.07 38.99
N LYS A 63 9.23 10.06 38.42
CA LYS A 63 8.12 9.24 38.93
C LYS A 63 8.42 7.75 38.81
N SER A 64 8.04 7.00 39.84
CA SER A 64 8.01 5.55 39.80
C SER A 64 6.89 5.05 38.87
N ALA A 65 6.92 3.76 38.49
CA ALA A 65 5.84 3.14 37.73
C ALA A 65 4.49 3.26 38.47
N ARG A 66 4.47 3.08 39.78
CA ARG A 66 3.30 3.24 40.65
C ARG A 66 2.72 4.66 40.57
N GLU A 67 3.56 5.66 40.74
CA GLU A 67 3.15 7.07 40.67
C GLU A 67 2.64 7.43 39.25
N THR A 68 3.24 6.86 38.22
CA THR A 68 2.77 7.02 36.84
C THR A 68 1.41 6.38 36.64
N ILE A 69 1.18 5.17 37.15
CA ILE A 69 -0.12 4.48 37.04
C ILE A 69 -1.20 5.27 37.78
N LEU A 70 -0.93 5.68 38.99
CA LEU A 70 -1.92 6.37 39.83
C LEU A 70 -2.21 7.79 39.33
N ASN A 71 -1.23 8.47 38.73
CA ASN A 71 -1.35 9.82 38.18
C ASN A 71 -2.20 10.77 39.04
N GLY A 72 -1.93 10.74 40.36
CA GLY A 72 -2.66 11.55 41.35
C GLY A 72 -3.97 10.99 41.83
N THR A 73 -4.40 9.79 41.40
CA THR A 73 -5.59 9.10 41.95
C THR A 73 -5.24 8.26 43.18
N THR A 74 -6.23 7.99 44.03
CA THR A 74 -6.08 7.14 45.22
C THR A 74 -6.46 5.68 44.98
N ALA A 75 -6.58 5.25 43.72
CA ALA A 75 -7.07 3.92 43.34
C ALA A 75 -5.98 2.81 43.47
N THR A 76 -5.34 2.74 44.62
CA THR A 76 -4.22 1.81 44.93
C THR A 76 -4.60 0.33 44.75
N ALA A 77 -5.79 -0.05 45.21
CA ALA A 77 -6.27 -1.44 45.09
C ALA A 77 -6.50 -1.83 43.61
N ALA A 78 -6.98 -0.92 42.76
CA ALA A 78 -7.11 -1.17 41.32
C ALA A 78 -5.73 -1.26 40.65
N CYS A 79 -4.78 -0.40 41.05
CA CYS A 79 -3.39 -0.45 40.57
C CYS A 79 -2.77 -1.82 40.85
N GLU A 80 -2.85 -2.32 42.08
CA GLU A 80 -2.29 -3.62 42.45
C GLU A 80 -2.93 -4.78 41.71
N LYS A 81 -4.25 -4.79 41.60
CA LYS A 81 -5.03 -5.79 40.85
C LYS A 81 -4.60 -5.86 39.39
N TYR A 82 -4.48 -4.73 38.70
CA TYR A 82 -4.10 -4.70 37.29
C TYR A 82 -2.60 -4.93 37.10
N ALA A 83 -1.74 -4.49 38.04
CA ALA A 83 -0.31 -4.80 38.03
C ALA A 83 -0.04 -6.31 38.12
N GLU A 84 -0.82 -7.05 38.87
CA GLU A 84 -0.76 -8.51 38.96
C GLU A 84 -1.19 -9.15 37.61
N ILE A 85 -2.33 -8.70 37.05
CA ILE A 85 -2.84 -9.18 35.74
C ILE A 85 -1.80 -8.96 34.63
N LEU A 86 -1.14 -7.81 34.64
CA LEU A 86 -0.16 -7.39 33.63
C LEU A 86 1.25 -7.95 33.94
N GLN A 87 1.43 -8.62 35.05
CA GLN A 87 2.72 -9.15 35.53
C GLN A 87 3.83 -8.08 35.67
N ILE A 88 3.45 -6.91 36.22
CA ILE A 88 4.37 -5.78 36.47
C ILE A 88 4.49 -5.39 37.93
N THR A 89 4.01 -6.21 38.85
CA THR A 89 4.08 -5.93 40.32
C THR A 89 5.50 -5.63 40.78
N SER A 90 6.49 -6.35 40.26
CA SER A 90 7.92 -6.14 40.61
C SER A 90 8.51 -4.84 40.03
N LEU A 91 7.80 -4.18 39.14
CA LEU A 91 8.24 -2.96 38.46
C LEU A 91 7.66 -1.69 39.11
N LEU A 92 6.65 -1.82 40.00
CA LEU A 92 5.89 -0.70 40.53
C LEU A 92 6.74 0.39 41.18
N ASP A 93 7.79 -0.01 41.87
CA ASP A 93 8.67 0.90 42.60
C ASP A 93 9.93 1.31 41.80
N ARG A 94 10.04 0.82 40.54
CA ARG A 94 11.12 1.27 39.64
C ARG A 94 10.79 2.61 39.02
N PRO A 95 11.79 3.47 38.79
CA PRO A 95 11.63 4.69 38.01
C PRO A 95 11.12 4.36 36.61
N PHE A 96 10.08 5.05 36.15
CA PHE A 96 9.44 4.80 34.83
C PHE A 96 10.44 4.90 33.66
N ILE A 97 11.41 5.79 33.78
CA ILE A 97 12.45 6.00 32.77
C ILE A 97 13.43 4.82 32.60
N HIS A 98 13.51 3.94 33.59
CA HIS A 98 14.40 2.76 33.57
C HIS A 98 13.70 1.49 33.05
N LEU A 99 12.45 1.61 32.63
CA LEU A 99 11.70 0.49 32.09
C LEU A 99 12.01 0.30 30.60
N SER A 100 12.02 -0.94 30.15
CA SER A 100 12.06 -1.28 28.74
C SER A 100 10.79 -0.79 28.03
N THR A 101 10.82 -0.70 26.70
CA THR A 101 9.65 -0.29 25.90
C THR A 101 8.42 -1.15 26.19
N GLY A 102 8.59 -2.49 26.30
CA GLY A 102 7.51 -3.41 26.64
C GLY A 102 6.95 -3.21 28.06
N GLU A 103 7.84 -3.00 29.03
CA GLU A 103 7.47 -2.74 30.43
C GLU A 103 6.75 -1.40 30.57
N SER A 104 7.27 -0.35 29.95
CA SER A 104 6.64 0.98 29.94
C SER A 104 5.22 0.95 29.37
N ARG A 105 5.01 0.18 28.28
CA ARG A 105 3.68 0.00 27.68
C ARG A 105 2.72 -0.72 28.62
N LYS A 106 3.16 -1.74 29.35
CA LYS A 106 2.34 -2.43 30.34
C LYS A 106 1.96 -1.50 31.49
N VAL A 107 2.87 -0.63 31.94
CA VAL A 107 2.61 0.39 32.97
C VAL A 107 1.54 1.37 32.49
N LEU A 108 1.65 1.86 31.26
CA LEU A 108 0.65 2.79 30.69
C LEU A 108 -0.71 2.12 30.43
N LEU A 109 -0.70 0.83 30.07
CA LEU A 109 -1.92 0.05 30.00
C LEU A 109 -2.56 -0.11 31.38
N CYS A 110 -1.75 -0.36 32.43
CA CYS A 110 -2.23 -0.40 33.81
C CYS A 110 -2.90 0.93 34.21
N GLN A 111 -2.27 2.05 33.87
CA GLN A 111 -2.84 3.39 34.10
C GLN A 111 -4.23 3.54 33.44
N ALA A 112 -4.35 3.12 32.18
CA ALA A 112 -5.64 3.15 31.47
C ALA A 112 -6.70 2.25 32.12
N LEU A 113 -6.30 1.07 32.61
CA LEU A 113 -7.20 0.09 33.23
C LEU A 113 -7.66 0.48 34.65
N VAL A 114 -6.87 1.28 35.36
CA VAL A 114 -7.22 1.77 36.71
C VAL A 114 -8.51 2.60 36.70
N SER A 115 -8.82 3.26 35.59
CA SER A 115 -10.07 3.97 35.39
C SER A 115 -11.29 3.05 35.16
N GLN A 116 -11.11 1.74 35.02
CA GLN A 116 -12.13 0.73 34.76
C GLN A 116 -13.00 1.05 33.53
N PRO A 117 -12.40 1.20 32.33
CA PRO A 117 -13.13 1.59 31.15
C PRO A 117 -14.06 0.47 30.65
N ASP A 118 -15.22 0.85 30.09
CA ASP A 118 -16.12 -0.07 29.39
C ASP A 118 -15.60 -0.37 27.98
N LEU A 119 -14.90 0.61 27.37
CA LEU A 119 -14.24 0.51 26.08
C LEU A 119 -12.76 0.92 26.22
N LEU A 120 -11.87 0.01 25.90
CA LEU A 120 -10.44 0.28 25.79
C LEU A 120 -10.04 0.32 24.31
N ILE A 121 -9.56 1.47 23.85
CA ILE A 121 -9.04 1.67 22.50
C ILE A 121 -7.53 1.65 22.57
N LEU A 122 -6.89 0.75 21.81
CA LEU A 122 -5.45 0.62 21.68
C LEU A 122 -5.03 1.00 20.26
N ASP A 123 -4.30 2.10 20.13
CA ASP A 123 -3.81 2.60 18.85
C ASP A 123 -2.37 2.14 18.64
N GLU A 124 -2.15 1.28 17.63
CA GLU A 124 -0.88 0.65 17.24
C GLU A 124 -0.18 -0.11 18.39
N PRO A 125 -0.86 -1.06 19.07
CA PRO A 125 -0.32 -1.70 20.27
C PRO A 125 0.92 -2.57 20.02
N PHE A 126 1.15 -3.01 18.78
CA PHE A 126 2.25 -3.93 18.42
C PHE A 126 3.45 -3.23 17.76
N GLU A 127 3.35 -1.93 17.48
CA GLU A 127 4.41 -1.20 16.79
C GLU A 127 5.70 -1.13 17.61
N GLY A 128 6.86 -1.47 17.00
CA GLY A 128 8.16 -1.43 17.66
C GLY A 128 8.40 -2.49 18.74
N LEU A 129 7.53 -3.51 18.84
CA LEU A 129 7.75 -4.67 19.70
C LEU A 129 8.45 -5.81 18.93
N ASP A 130 9.31 -6.57 19.61
CA ASP A 130 9.84 -7.82 19.09
C ASP A 130 8.77 -8.93 19.05
N GLN A 131 9.06 -10.04 18.37
CA GLN A 131 8.10 -11.13 18.17
C GLN A 131 7.58 -11.74 19.49
N GLN A 132 8.45 -11.90 20.50
CA GLN A 132 8.04 -12.46 21.78
C GLN A 132 7.10 -11.50 22.51
N SER A 133 7.46 -10.23 22.56
CA SER A 133 6.62 -9.18 23.15
C SER A 133 5.25 -9.07 22.48
N VAL A 134 5.17 -9.21 21.15
CA VAL A 134 3.88 -9.24 20.42
C VAL A 134 3.02 -10.42 20.87
N GLN A 135 3.59 -11.62 21.06
CA GLN A 135 2.85 -12.78 21.55
C GLN A 135 2.34 -12.56 22.97
N ASP A 136 3.18 -12.04 23.85
CA ASP A 136 2.80 -11.73 25.23
C ASP A 136 1.65 -10.72 25.28
N TRP A 137 1.69 -9.70 24.42
CA TRP A 137 0.61 -8.73 24.28
C TRP A 137 -0.68 -9.36 23.75
N ARG A 138 -0.61 -10.26 22.78
CA ARG A 138 -1.80 -10.99 22.27
C ARG A 138 -2.46 -11.80 23.37
N HIS A 139 -1.70 -12.56 24.16
CA HIS A 139 -2.23 -13.31 25.31
C HIS A 139 -2.84 -12.39 26.36
N LEU A 140 -2.25 -11.21 26.59
CA LEU A 140 -2.79 -10.22 27.51
C LEU A 140 -4.14 -9.68 27.03
N LEU A 141 -4.24 -9.35 25.75
CA LEU A 141 -5.50 -8.86 25.13
C LEU A 141 -6.60 -9.92 25.18
N GLU A 142 -6.26 -11.21 25.05
CA GLU A 142 -7.22 -12.31 25.22
C GLU A 142 -7.83 -12.36 26.62
N ARG A 143 -7.06 -12.07 27.63
CA ARG A 143 -7.53 -12.02 29.04
C ARG A 143 -8.37 -10.77 29.31
N LEU A 144 -8.07 -9.65 28.65
CA LEU A 144 -8.80 -8.39 28.85
C LEU A 144 -10.17 -8.39 28.17
N LYS A 145 -10.31 -9.04 26.98
CA LYS A 145 -11.60 -9.09 26.24
C LYS A 145 -12.73 -9.74 27.02
N GLU A 146 -12.42 -10.59 28.01
CA GLU A 146 -13.43 -11.21 28.87
C GLU A 146 -14.05 -10.22 29.88
N LYS A 147 -13.40 -9.08 30.08
CA LYS A 147 -13.76 -8.11 31.12
C LYS A 147 -14.30 -6.80 30.56
N MET A 148 -13.99 -6.46 29.31
CA MET A 148 -14.33 -5.19 28.69
C MET A 148 -14.35 -5.27 27.17
N THR A 149 -14.95 -4.28 26.53
CA THR A 149 -14.88 -4.15 25.06
C THR A 149 -13.50 -3.61 24.67
N LEU A 150 -12.87 -4.28 23.70
CA LEU A 150 -11.58 -3.86 23.12
C LEU A 150 -11.77 -3.39 21.69
N MET A 151 -11.17 -2.25 21.38
CA MET A 151 -11.00 -1.76 20.00
C MET A 151 -9.50 -1.63 19.72
N LEU A 152 -9.04 -2.34 18.70
CA LEU A 152 -7.64 -2.30 18.27
C LEU A 152 -7.54 -1.55 16.95
N ILE A 153 -6.71 -0.55 16.91
CA ILE A 153 -6.35 0.17 15.70
C ILE A 153 -4.99 -0.34 15.25
N VAL A 154 -4.92 -0.93 14.07
CA VAL A 154 -3.70 -1.54 13.53
C VAL A 154 -3.47 -1.11 12.08
N ASN A 155 -2.22 -1.09 11.66
CA ASN A 155 -1.81 -0.76 10.29
C ASN A 155 -1.62 -1.99 9.41
N ARG A 156 -1.41 -3.17 10.01
CA ARG A 156 -1.14 -4.43 9.30
C ARG A 156 -2.29 -5.41 9.51
N PHE A 157 -2.65 -6.14 8.47
CA PHE A 157 -3.67 -7.19 8.57
C PHE A 157 -3.19 -8.37 9.43
N SER A 158 -1.88 -8.66 9.41
CA SER A 158 -1.24 -9.66 10.27
C SER A 158 -1.38 -9.37 11.77
N ASP A 159 -1.64 -8.11 12.13
CA ASP A 159 -1.81 -7.68 13.51
C ASP A 159 -3.26 -7.81 14.01
N ILE A 160 -4.22 -8.10 13.13
CA ILE A 160 -5.61 -8.35 13.54
C ILE A 160 -5.66 -9.65 14.35
N PRO A 161 -6.09 -9.61 15.64
CA PRO A 161 -6.19 -10.81 16.44
C PRO A 161 -7.18 -11.82 15.84
N THR A 162 -6.89 -13.10 15.96
CA THR A 162 -7.79 -14.18 15.47
C THR A 162 -9.17 -14.14 16.11
N GLN A 163 -9.26 -13.60 17.32
CA GLN A 163 -10.50 -13.50 18.11
C GLN A 163 -11.28 -12.21 17.86
N ALA A 164 -10.84 -11.33 16.98
CA ALA A 164 -11.61 -10.14 16.62
C ALA A 164 -12.95 -10.55 16.04
N THR A 165 -14.05 -10.07 16.61
CA THR A 165 -15.43 -10.38 16.18
C THR A 165 -15.88 -9.52 15.01
N HIS A 166 -15.42 -8.28 14.96
CA HIS A 166 -15.74 -7.31 13.93
C HIS A 166 -14.47 -6.68 13.36
N ILE A 167 -14.54 -6.29 12.10
CA ILE A 167 -13.45 -5.61 11.40
C ILE A 167 -14.02 -4.38 10.71
N ALA A 168 -13.29 -3.27 10.80
CA ALA A 168 -13.59 -2.04 10.08
C ALA A 168 -12.32 -1.55 9.36
N ILE A 169 -12.44 -1.14 8.10
CA ILE A 169 -11.35 -0.60 7.31
C ILE A 169 -11.63 0.88 7.05
N LEU A 170 -10.77 1.72 7.63
CA LEU A 170 -10.74 3.15 7.33
C LEU A 170 -9.67 3.44 6.29
N ASP A 171 -10.03 4.20 5.27
CA ASP A 171 -9.10 4.73 4.31
C ASP A 171 -9.55 6.12 3.86
N ASN A 172 -8.58 7.03 3.69
CA ASN A 172 -8.83 8.42 3.29
C ASN A 172 -9.96 9.11 4.07
N ARG A 173 -10.06 8.83 5.39
CA ARG A 173 -11.08 9.32 6.32
C ARG A 173 -12.50 8.78 6.09
N GLU A 174 -12.64 7.76 5.25
CA GLU A 174 -13.91 7.09 4.98
C GLU A 174 -13.88 5.66 5.52
N LEU A 175 -15.04 5.18 5.96
CA LEU A 175 -15.25 3.80 6.37
C LEU A 175 -15.58 2.95 5.13
N VAL A 176 -14.55 2.29 4.58
CA VAL A 176 -14.64 1.57 3.30
C VAL A 176 -15.33 0.23 3.44
N LEU A 177 -15.11 -0.45 4.57
CA LEU A 177 -15.66 -1.78 4.84
C LEU A 177 -15.84 -1.96 6.34
N GLN A 178 -16.99 -2.52 6.77
CA GLN A 178 -17.23 -2.86 8.18
C GLN A 178 -18.20 -4.03 8.32
N GLY A 179 -18.08 -4.77 9.40
CA GLY A 179 -19.01 -5.84 9.74
C GLY A 179 -18.38 -6.95 10.57
N GLU A 180 -19.13 -8.03 10.74
CA GLU A 180 -18.64 -9.24 11.37
C GLU A 180 -17.45 -9.83 10.61
N ARG A 181 -16.49 -10.35 11.35
CA ARG A 181 -15.25 -10.90 10.79
C ARG A 181 -15.48 -11.88 9.65
N GLN A 182 -16.37 -12.85 9.83
CA GLN A 182 -16.65 -13.88 8.84
C GLN A 182 -17.16 -13.29 7.51
N TYR A 183 -18.00 -12.26 7.59
CA TYR A 183 -18.48 -11.55 6.41
C TYR A 183 -17.37 -10.76 5.74
N ILE A 184 -16.55 -10.03 6.52
CA ILE A 184 -15.46 -9.20 5.99
C ILE A 184 -14.37 -10.06 5.32
N GLU A 185 -14.01 -11.19 5.90
CA GLU A 185 -13.01 -12.11 5.33
C GLU A 185 -13.40 -12.70 3.98
N GLN A 186 -14.70 -12.74 3.67
CA GLN A 186 -15.23 -13.19 2.37
C GLN A 186 -15.22 -12.09 1.31
N GLN A 187 -15.05 -10.81 1.71
CA GLN A 187 -15.03 -9.71 0.77
C GLN A 187 -13.74 -9.72 -0.07
N SER A 188 -13.90 -9.62 -1.38
CA SER A 188 -12.76 -9.62 -2.32
C SER A 188 -11.73 -8.53 -2.01
N LEU A 189 -12.18 -7.35 -1.59
CA LEU A 189 -11.31 -6.24 -1.20
C LEU A 189 -10.43 -6.61 0.00
N PHE A 190 -11.02 -7.21 1.04
CA PHE A 190 -10.26 -7.64 2.23
C PHE A 190 -9.21 -8.70 1.87
N GLN A 191 -9.59 -9.70 1.08
CA GLN A 191 -8.70 -10.76 0.64
C GLN A 191 -7.52 -10.20 -0.18
N GLN A 192 -7.79 -9.27 -1.09
CA GLN A 192 -6.76 -8.59 -1.89
C GLN A 192 -5.80 -7.78 -1.01
N LEU A 193 -6.31 -7.05 -0.01
CA LEU A 193 -5.48 -6.28 0.91
C LEU A 193 -4.58 -7.17 1.77
N CYS A 194 -5.12 -8.25 2.35
CA CYS A 194 -4.34 -9.21 3.13
C CYS A 194 -3.26 -9.88 2.27
N TYR A 195 -3.62 -10.25 1.05
CA TYR A 195 -2.68 -10.89 0.13
C TYR A 195 -1.57 -9.93 -0.30
N ALA A 196 -1.91 -8.70 -0.65
CA ALA A 196 -0.92 -7.70 -1.06
C ALA A 196 0.14 -7.46 0.03
N GLU A 197 -0.24 -7.56 1.30
CA GLU A 197 0.71 -7.45 2.42
C GLU A 197 1.66 -8.65 2.52
N ASN A 198 1.15 -9.86 2.28
CA ASN A 198 1.88 -11.12 2.50
C ASN A 198 2.68 -11.60 1.27
N ALA A 199 2.25 -11.22 0.07
CA ALA A 199 2.70 -11.80 -1.19
C ALA A 199 3.98 -11.16 -1.79
N ARG A 200 4.76 -10.43 -1.02
CA ARG A 200 5.96 -9.72 -1.55
C ARG A 200 6.94 -10.61 -2.30
N ASN A 201 7.04 -11.90 -1.94
CA ASN A 201 8.02 -12.83 -2.47
C ASN A 201 7.41 -13.99 -3.28
N GLU A 202 6.12 -13.95 -3.59
CA GLU A 202 5.53 -14.99 -4.42
C GLU A 202 5.93 -14.83 -5.89
N PRO A 203 6.38 -15.91 -6.55
CA PRO A 203 6.78 -15.86 -7.95
C PRO A 203 5.58 -15.51 -8.84
N LEU A 204 5.86 -14.80 -9.92
CA LEU A 204 4.88 -14.56 -10.96
C LEU A 204 4.53 -15.85 -11.71
N PRO A 205 3.33 -15.96 -12.31
CA PRO A 205 3.02 -17.06 -13.22
C PRO A 205 4.12 -17.17 -14.28
N THR A 206 4.59 -18.38 -14.55
CA THR A 206 5.63 -18.60 -15.55
C THR A 206 5.16 -18.16 -16.93
N PRO A 207 6.04 -17.59 -17.79
CA PRO A 207 5.66 -17.12 -19.11
C PRO A 207 5.10 -18.25 -19.98
N PHE A 208 4.30 -17.90 -20.96
CA PHE A 208 3.89 -18.79 -22.04
C PHE A 208 4.91 -18.68 -23.18
N GLY A 209 5.60 -19.77 -23.45
CA GLY A 209 6.72 -19.73 -24.43
C GLY A 209 7.98 -19.06 -23.86
N THR A 210 8.86 -18.67 -24.76
CA THR A 210 10.10 -17.97 -24.41
C THR A 210 9.85 -16.47 -24.34
N PRO A 211 10.02 -15.82 -23.18
CA PRO A 211 9.84 -14.38 -23.08
C PRO A 211 10.93 -13.66 -23.90
N VAL A 212 10.59 -12.48 -24.38
CA VAL A 212 11.58 -11.62 -25.08
C VAL A 212 12.56 -11.07 -24.05
N HIS A 213 13.84 -11.42 -24.21
CA HIS A 213 14.91 -10.89 -23.39
C HIS A 213 15.61 -9.73 -24.12
N LEU A 214 15.88 -8.65 -23.40
CA LEU A 214 16.73 -7.58 -23.89
C LEU A 214 18.17 -7.88 -23.45
N PRO A 215 19.16 -7.96 -24.39
CA PRO A 215 20.56 -8.08 -24.04
C PRO A 215 21.02 -6.93 -23.14
N ALA A 216 21.93 -7.24 -22.19
CA ALA A 216 22.38 -6.26 -21.21
C ALA A 216 23.14 -5.06 -21.81
N GLU A 217 23.66 -5.21 -23.05
CA GLU A 217 24.36 -4.19 -23.76
C GLU A 217 23.46 -3.27 -24.57
N ILE A 218 22.16 -3.58 -24.68
CA ILE A 218 21.22 -2.80 -25.48
C ILE A 218 20.40 -1.88 -24.57
N ASN A 219 20.52 -0.59 -24.79
CA ASN A 219 19.65 0.38 -24.15
C ASN A 219 18.21 0.24 -24.67
N PRO A 220 17.21 0.14 -23.78
CA PRO A 220 15.81 0.12 -24.21
C PRO A 220 15.42 1.32 -25.07
N PHE A 221 15.86 2.51 -24.66
CA PHE A 221 15.50 3.76 -25.32
C PHE A 221 16.72 4.70 -25.41
N GLU A 222 16.96 5.25 -26.62
CA GLU A 222 17.92 6.33 -26.84
C GLU A 222 17.27 7.40 -27.69
N LEU A 223 17.17 8.60 -27.16
CA LEU A 223 16.67 9.80 -27.81
C LEU A 223 17.81 10.82 -27.89
N LYS A 224 18.10 11.33 -29.09
CA LYS A 224 19.14 12.35 -29.26
C LYS A 224 18.55 13.56 -30.01
N ASN A 225 18.51 14.70 -29.33
CA ASN A 225 18.05 15.97 -29.86
C ASN A 225 16.66 15.87 -30.51
N VAL A 226 15.75 15.14 -29.87
CA VAL A 226 14.40 14.88 -30.41
C VAL A 226 13.55 16.12 -30.31
N ASN A 227 12.95 16.51 -31.44
CA ASN A 227 12.06 17.66 -31.56
C ASN A 227 10.72 17.20 -32.09
N ILE A 228 9.64 17.53 -31.35
CA ILE A 228 8.25 17.22 -31.74
C ILE A 228 7.42 18.46 -31.62
N GLN A 229 6.66 18.77 -32.67
CA GLN A 229 5.79 19.94 -32.71
C GLN A 229 4.45 19.63 -33.36
N TYR A 230 3.40 20.33 -32.93
CA TYR A 230 2.08 20.34 -33.54
C TYR A 230 1.76 21.78 -33.98
N GLY A 231 1.73 22.02 -35.28
CA GLY A 231 1.68 23.38 -35.81
C GLY A 231 2.90 24.19 -35.34
N ASP A 232 2.67 25.34 -34.77
CA ASP A 232 3.73 26.20 -34.21
C ASP A 232 4.16 25.85 -32.76
N LYS A 233 3.42 24.92 -32.11
CA LYS A 233 3.68 24.56 -30.72
C LYS A 233 4.70 23.43 -30.61
N LYS A 234 5.89 23.75 -30.09
CA LYS A 234 6.89 22.73 -29.73
C LYS A 234 6.44 22.03 -28.45
N ILE A 235 6.39 20.70 -28.46
CA ILE A 235 6.06 19.83 -27.33
C ILE A 235 7.30 19.20 -26.74
N LEU A 236 8.17 18.62 -27.56
CA LEU A 236 9.51 18.20 -27.14
C LEU A 236 10.52 19.09 -27.88
N ASN A 237 11.48 19.62 -27.15
CA ASN A 237 12.47 20.54 -27.68
C ASN A 237 13.86 20.04 -27.32
N ALA A 238 14.61 19.59 -28.35
CA ALA A 238 15.97 19.08 -28.25
C ALA A 238 16.15 18.01 -27.13
N LEU A 239 15.15 17.14 -26.95
CA LEU A 239 15.18 16.14 -25.89
C LEU A 239 16.29 15.10 -26.16
N THR A 240 17.24 15.01 -25.24
CA THR A 240 18.26 13.95 -25.23
C THR A 240 18.09 13.15 -23.95
N TRP A 241 17.83 11.86 -24.10
CA TRP A 241 17.58 10.98 -22.98
C TRP A 241 17.92 9.53 -23.34
N THR A 242 18.63 8.84 -22.47
CA THR A 242 18.96 7.43 -22.60
C THR A 242 18.45 6.69 -21.38
N VAL A 243 17.76 5.59 -21.62
CA VAL A 243 17.36 4.64 -20.59
C VAL A 243 18.25 3.43 -20.70
N GLU A 244 19.03 3.16 -19.67
CA GLU A 244 19.93 2.01 -19.63
C GLU A 244 19.23 0.77 -19.05
N PRO A 245 19.75 -0.44 -19.27
CA PRO A 245 19.24 -1.67 -18.66
C PRO A 245 19.16 -1.57 -17.13
N LYS A 246 18.08 -2.13 -16.56
CA LYS A 246 17.81 -2.18 -15.12
C LYS A 246 17.48 -0.83 -14.45
N GLN A 247 17.38 0.26 -15.20
CA GLN A 247 16.94 1.54 -14.66
C GLN A 247 15.41 1.62 -14.62
N HIS A 248 14.84 1.87 -13.46
CA HIS A 248 13.42 2.18 -13.30
C HIS A 248 13.26 3.69 -13.27
N TRP A 249 12.52 4.24 -14.23
CA TRP A 249 12.39 5.68 -14.41
C TRP A 249 11.02 6.18 -14.00
N TRP A 250 11.01 7.23 -13.20
CA TRP A 250 9.82 8.00 -12.90
C TRP A 250 9.81 9.30 -13.68
N ILE A 251 8.88 9.43 -14.62
CA ILE A 251 8.67 10.62 -15.43
C ILE A 251 7.64 11.50 -14.73
N LYS A 252 8.07 12.67 -14.27
CA LYS A 252 7.22 13.65 -13.59
C LYS A 252 7.12 14.94 -14.40
N GLY A 253 5.96 15.57 -14.37
CA GLY A 253 5.75 16.88 -15.00
C GLY A 253 4.29 17.30 -14.93
N PRO A 254 3.98 18.61 -15.08
CA PRO A 254 2.62 19.11 -15.10
C PRO A 254 1.84 18.60 -16.32
N ASN A 255 0.52 18.80 -16.31
CA ASN A 255 -0.30 18.52 -17.48
C ASN A 255 0.14 19.41 -18.66
N GLY A 256 0.22 18.82 -19.85
CA GLY A 256 0.71 19.52 -21.04
C GLY A 256 2.23 19.59 -21.21
N ALA A 257 3.02 19.01 -20.29
CA ALA A 257 4.49 18.97 -20.38
C ALA A 257 5.03 18.03 -21.47
N GLY A 258 4.17 17.36 -22.23
CA GLY A 258 4.62 16.45 -23.31
C GLY A 258 4.80 15.00 -22.88
N LYS A 259 4.39 14.60 -21.64
CA LYS A 259 4.55 13.22 -21.14
C LYS A 259 3.92 12.18 -22.08
N SER A 260 2.66 12.36 -22.49
CA SER A 260 1.98 11.42 -23.40
C SER A 260 2.60 11.41 -24.80
N THR A 261 3.12 12.55 -25.26
CA THR A 261 3.89 12.62 -26.52
C THR A 261 5.19 11.84 -26.41
N LEU A 262 5.92 11.98 -25.30
CA LEU A 262 7.13 11.18 -25.03
C LEU A 262 6.79 9.68 -25.02
N LEU A 263 5.72 9.29 -24.31
CA LEU A 263 5.31 7.87 -24.28
C LEU A 263 4.95 7.34 -25.66
N SER A 264 4.26 8.13 -26.51
CA SER A 264 3.96 7.72 -27.89
C SER A 264 5.22 7.56 -28.75
N VAL A 265 6.30 8.31 -28.46
CA VAL A 265 7.62 8.08 -29.09
C VAL A 265 8.21 6.75 -28.63
N LEU A 266 8.17 6.45 -27.32
CA LEU A 266 8.72 5.22 -26.75
C LEU A 266 7.96 3.96 -27.22
N THR A 267 6.64 4.06 -27.38
CA THR A 267 5.80 2.95 -27.90
C THR A 267 5.90 2.78 -29.41
N GLY A 268 6.59 3.70 -30.11
CA GLY A 268 6.75 3.69 -31.54
C GLY A 268 5.53 4.19 -32.33
N ASP A 269 4.50 4.68 -31.63
CA ASP A 269 3.24 5.14 -32.26
C ASP A 269 3.32 6.57 -32.80
N HIS A 270 4.34 7.37 -32.42
CA HIS A 270 4.44 8.76 -32.84
C HIS A 270 5.04 8.92 -34.26
N PRO A 271 4.31 9.55 -35.21
CA PRO A 271 4.77 9.61 -36.61
C PRO A 271 6.07 10.42 -36.79
N GLN A 272 6.30 11.48 -35.99
CA GLN A 272 7.53 12.27 -36.10
C GLN A 272 8.77 11.54 -35.52
N SER A 273 8.62 10.34 -34.94
CA SER A 273 9.77 9.52 -34.51
C SER A 273 10.69 9.19 -35.68
N TYR A 274 10.15 9.04 -36.89
CA TYR A 274 10.92 8.72 -38.10
C TYR A 274 11.80 9.88 -38.60
N ALA A 275 11.48 11.11 -38.22
CA ALA A 275 12.23 12.31 -38.58
C ALA A 275 13.27 12.70 -37.50
N ASN A 276 13.35 11.94 -36.44
CA ASN A 276 14.23 12.20 -35.29
C ASN A 276 15.19 11.02 -35.03
N HIS A 277 16.26 11.29 -34.27
CA HIS A 277 17.13 10.22 -33.82
C HIS A 277 16.52 9.52 -32.60
N VAL A 278 15.71 8.52 -32.88
CA VAL A 278 15.02 7.68 -31.89
C VAL A 278 15.45 6.23 -32.11
N VAL A 279 16.11 5.64 -31.10
CA VAL A 279 16.51 4.24 -31.10
C VAL A 279 15.68 3.52 -30.04
N LEU A 280 14.95 2.49 -30.46
CA LEU A 280 14.14 1.65 -29.57
C LEU A 280 14.70 0.23 -29.61
N PHE A 281 15.11 -0.28 -28.45
CA PHE A 281 15.66 -1.64 -28.32
C PHE A 281 16.84 -1.92 -29.26
N GLY A 282 17.71 -0.92 -29.43
CA GLY A 282 18.91 -1.01 -30.29
C GLY A 282 18.65 -0.80 -31.79
N GLN A 283 17.39 -0.52 -32.20
CA GLN A 283 17.02 -0.27 -33.59
C GLN A 283 16.54 1.16 -33.78
N GLN A 284 17.13 1.89 -34.73
CA GLN A 284 16.69 3.25 -35.08
C GLN A 284 15.33 3.19 -35.78
N ARG A 285 14.44 4.11 -35.41
CA ARG A 285 13.13 4.21 -36.08
C ARG A 285 13.30 4.49 -37.58
N GLY A 286 12.62 3.64 -38.39
CA GLY A 286 12.68 3.70 -39.84
C GLY A 286 13.80 2.83 -40.48
N SER A 287 14.45 1.97 -39.71
CA SER A 287 15.47 1.07 -40.22
C SER A 287 14.94 -0.30 -40.70
N GLY A 288 13.61 -0.47 -40.75
CA GLY A 288 12.95 -1.69 -41.21
C GLY A 288 12.23 -2.47 -40.12
N GLU A 289 12.26 -2.01 -38.87
CA GLU A 289 11.50 -2.57 -37.76
C GLU A 289 9.98 -2.38 -37.92
N THR A 290 9.22 -3.35 -37.48
CA THR A 290 7.77 -3.26 -37.44
C THR A 290 7.27 -2.72 -36.08
N ILE A 291 6.08 -2.17 -36.06
CA ILE A 291 5.45 -1.74 -34.80
C ILE A 291 5.24 -2.92 -33.84
N TRP A 292 5.05 -4.12 -34.37
CA TRP A 292 4.89 -5.35 -33.59
C TRP A 292 6.16 -5.77 -32.88
N ASP A 293 7.35 -5.55 -33.51
CA ASP A 293 8.67 -5.80 -32.88
C ASP A 293 8.90 -4.93 -31.67
N ILE A 294 8.24 -3.78 -31.60
CA ILE A 294 8.27 -2.87 -30.46
C ILE A 294 7.23 -3.28 -29.44
N LYS A 295 5.97 -3.47 -29.86
CA LYS A 295 4.84 -3.76 -28.95
C LYS A 295 5.01 -5.08 -28.19
N GLN A 296 5.62 -6.08 -28.78
CA GLN A 296 5.89 -7.33 -28.06
C GLN A 296 6.90 -7.17 -26.90
N LYS A 297 7.74 -6.11 -26.94
CA LYS A 297 8.72 -5.79 -25.88
C LYS A 297 8.20 -4.85 -24.81
N ILE A 298 6.99 -4.29 -24.99
CA ILE A 298 6.40 -3.29 -24.10
C ILE A 298 5.07 -3.77 -23.58
N GLY A 299 4.92 -3.79 -22.25
CA GLY A 299 3.61 -3.76 -21.60
C GLY A 299 3.19 -2.31 -21.39
N TYR A 300 2.03 -1.92 -21.86
CA TYR A 300 1.55 -0.54 -21.76
C TYR A 300 0.19 -0.45 -21.10
N VAL A 301 0.08 0.41 -20.09
CA VAL A 301 -1.18 0.75 -19.41
C VAL A 301 -1.28 2.25 -19.26
N SER A 302 -2.36 2.83 -19.75
CA SER A 302 -2.70 4.24 -19.57
C SER A 302 -4.12 4.41 -19.05
N SER A 303 -4.43 5.58 -18.53
CA SER A 303 -5.81 5.94 -18.19
C SER A 303 -6.70 5.95 -19.41
N GLN A 304 -6.17 6.37 -20.57
CA GLN A 304 -6.90 6.35 -21.84
C GLN A 304 -7.26 4.92 -22.26
N LEU A 305 -6.31 3.97 -22.20
CA LEU A 305 -6.57 2.56 -22.49
C LEU A 305 -7.69 2.01 -21.59
N HIS A 306 -7.73 2.40 -20.31
CA HIS A 306 -8.81 2.00 -19.40
C HIS A 306 -10.18 2.52 -19.85
N MET A 307 -10.24 3.78 -20.26
CA MET A 307 -11.48 4.40 -20.77
C MET A 307 -11.93 3.79 -22.10
N ASP A 308 -10.97 3.44 -22.96
CA ASP A 308 -11.23 2.87 -24.29
C ASP A 308 -11.55 1.37 -24.25
N TYR A 309 -11.33 0.71 -23.10
CA TYR A 309 -11.62 -0.72 -22.94
C TYR A 309 -13.13 -0.96 -22.84
N ARG A 310 -13.82 -0.66 -23.97
CA ARG A 310 -15.30 -0.69 -24.09
C ARG A 310 -15.86 -2.02 -24.59
N VAL A 311 -14.98 -2.96 -24.90
CA VAL A 311 -15.38 -4.28 -25.39
C VAL A 311 -16.12 -5.05 -24.29
N ASN A 312 -17.21 -5.71 -24.67
CA ASN A 312 -17.92 -6.58 -23.75
C ASN A 312 -17.14 -7.91 -23.60
N CYS A 313 -16.31 -8.01 -22.61
CA CYS A 313 -15.46 -9.15 -22.34
C CYS A 313 -15.41 -9.47 -20.83
N SER A 314 -15.08 -10.70 -20.52
CA SER A 314 -14.89 -11.15 -19.14
C SER A 314 -13.51 -10.72 -18.59
N ALA A 315 -13.34 -10.80 -17.27
CA ALA A 315 -12.04 -10.58 -16.63
C ALA A 315 -10.95 -11.50 -17.20
N LEU A 316 -11.30 -12.75 -17.52
CA LEU A 316 -10.38 -13.70 -18.15
C LEU A 316 -9.99 -13.25 -19.56
N ASP A 317 -10.95 -12.76 -20.37
CA ASP A 317 -10.67 -12.31 -21.72
C ASP A 317 -9.78 -11.06 -21.74
N VAL A 318 -9.89 -10.19 -20.72
CA VAL A 318 -8.98 -9.05 -20.57
C VAL A 318 -7.54 -9.53 -20.49
N ILE A 319 -7.25 -10.49 -19.60
CA ILE A 319 -5.89 -11.03 -19.46
C ILE A 319 -5.44 -11.76 -20.72
N LEU A 320 -6.32 -12.60 -21.30
CA LEU A 320 -6.05 -13.33 -22.55
C LEU A 320 -5.68 -12.38 -23.69
N SER A 321 -6.37 -11.25 -23.81
CA SER A 321 -6.10 -10.26 -24.87
C SER A 321 -4.67 -9.68 -24.82
N GLY A 322 -4.02 -9.75 -23.65
CA GLY A 322 -2.63 -9.32 -23.48
C GLY A 322 -1.61 -10.18 -24.23
N PHE A 323 -1.90 -11.45 -24.47
CA PHE A 323 -1.04 -12.32 -25.28
C PHE A 323 -1.03 -11.92 -26.76
N PHE A 324 -2.05 -11.19 -27.22
CA PHE A 324 -2.26 -10.82 -28.59
C PHE A 324 -2.11 -9.30 -28.86
N ASP A 325 -1.79 -8.52 -27.85
CA ASP A 325 -1.73 -7.05 -27.90
C ASP A 325 -3.02 -6.38 -28.45
N SER A 326 -4.16 -7.03 -28.27
CA SER A 326 -5.47 -6.57 -28.77
C SER A 326 -6.38 -6.11 -27.63
N ILE A 327 -7.38 -5.27 -27.95
CA ILE A 327 -8.49 -4.97 -27.04
C ILE A 327 -9.59 -6.00 -27.32
N GLY A 328 -9.70 -7.00 -26.44
CA GLY A 328 -10.57 -8.16 -26.64
C GLY A 328 -9.87 -9.35 -27.32
N VAL A 329 -10.55 -10.51 -27.35
CA VAL A 329 -10.04 -11.75 -27.90
C VAL A 329 -10.83 -12.08 -29.17
N TYR A 330 -10.14 -12.15 -30.31
CA TYR A 330 -10.76 -12.33 -31.63
C TYR A 330 -10.29 -13.61 -32.35
N GLN A 331 -9.54 -14.46 -31.66
CA GLN A 331 -9.00 -15.70 -32.22
C GLN A 331 -9.17 -16.86 -31.24
N LEU A 332 -8.97 -18.06 -31.74
CA LEU A 332 -9.05 -19.27 -30.91
C LEU A 332 -7.92 -19.27 -29.86
N VAL A 333 -8.33 -19.46 -28.62
CA VAL A 333 -7.43 -19.49 -27.48
C VAL A 333 -7.19 -20.93 -27.07
N SER A 334 -5.92 -21.35 -27.00
CA SER A 334 -5.56 -22.68 -26.50
C SER A 334 -5.85 -22.81 -25.01
N GLU A 335 -6.10 -24.05 -24.56
CA GLU A 335 -6.30 -24.36 -23.14
C GLU A 335 -5.09 -23.94 -22.29
N ALA A 336 -3.88 -24.08 -22.83
CA ALA A 336 -2.66 -23.66 -22.15
C ALA A 336 -2.61 -22.15 -21.88
N LEU A 337 -3.06 -21.32 -22.81
CA LEU A 337 -3.17 -19.87 -22.60
C LEU A 337 -4.26 -19.53 -21.57
N ARG A 338 -5.39 -20.27 -21.59
CA ARG A 338 -6.45 -20.10 -20.59
C ARG A 338 -5.93 -20.42 -19.18
N LEU A 339 -5.18 -21.50 -19.03
CA LEU A 339 -4.56 -21.85 -17.74
C LEU A 339 -3.59 -20.75 -17.26
N LYS A 340 -2.78 -20.18 -18.16
CA LYS A 340 -1.89 -19.06 -17.81
C LYS A 340 -2.66 -17.82 -17.38
N ALA A 341 -3.70 -17.44 -18.10
CA ALA A 341 -4.56 -16.31 -17.72
C ALA A 341 -5.25 -16.57 -16.37
N MET A 342 -5.69 -17.79 -16.10
CA MET A 342 -6.25 -18.17 -14.79
C MET A 342 -5.22 -18.07 -13.66
N GLN A 343 -3.95 -18.43 -13.90
CA GLN A 343 -2.88 -18.26 -12.91
C GLN A 343 -2.71 -16.77 -12.55
N TRP A 344 -2.79 -15.86 -13.53
CA TRP A 344 -2.77 -14.42 -13.26
C TRP A 344 -3.99 -13.94 -12.46
N LEU A 345 -5.20 -14.45 -12.79
CA LEU A 345 -6.40 -14.15 -12.00
C LEU A 345 -6.29 -14.67 -10.56
N THR A 346 -5.73 -15.86 -10.37
CA THR A 346 -5.48 -16.41 -9.03
C THR A 346 -4.50 -15.53 -8.28
N ARG A 347 -3.42 -15.09 -8.93
CA ARG A 347 -2.42 -14.17 -8.38
C ARG A 347 -3.00 -12.82 -7.94
N LEU A 348 -4.08 -12.37 -8.60
CA LEU A 348 -4.82 -11.14 -8.28
C LEU A 348 -5.97 -11.37 -7.29
N HIS A 349 -6.23 -12.61 -6.84
CA HIS A 349 -7.45 -13.00 -6.10
C HIS A 349 -8.76 -12.65 -6.81
N LEU A 350 -8.75 -12.73 -8.14
CA LEU A 350 -9.90 -12.49 -9.01
C LEU A 350 -10.38 -13.76 -9.73
N ALA A 351 -9.89 -14.94 -9.34
CA ALA A 351 -10.23 -16.22 -10.01
C ALA A 351 -11.75 -16.50 -9.99
N THR A 352 -12.45 -16.16 -8.90
CA THR A 352 -13.90 -16.30 -8.78
C THR A 352 -14.67 -15.36 -9.70
N LEU A 353 -14.04 -14.27 -10.13
CA LEU A 353 -14.59 -13.24 -11.03
C LEU A 353 -14.16 -13.46 -12.50
N ALA A 354 -13.54 -14.59 -12.84
CA ALA A 354 -13.01 -14.86 -14.18
C ALA A 354 -14.05 -14.66 -15.30
N LYS A 355 -15.31 -15.01 -15.05
CA LYS A 355 -16.43 -14.86 -15.99
C LYS A 355 -17.21 -13.55 -15.85
N ALA A 356 -16.89 -12.73 -14.83
CA ALA A 356 -17.58 -11.47 -14.60
C ALA A 356 -17.25 -10.49 -15.74
N PRO A 357 -18.22 -9.70 -16.21
CA PRO A 357 -17.98 -8.65 -17.19
C PRO A 357 -16.96 -7.64 -16.63
N PHE A 358 -15.94 -7.27 -17.42
CA PHE A 358 -14.90 -6.33 -17.00
C PHE A 358 -15.46 -5.05 -16.39
N ARG A 359 -16.51 -4.50 -17.01
CA ARG A 359 -17.16 -3.25 -16.57
C ARG A 359 -17.94 -3.35 -15.26
N SER A 360 -18.29 -4.56 -14.81
CA SER A 360 -18.97 -4.76 -13.53
C SER A 360 -17.99 -4.82 -12.33
N LEU A 361 -16.69 -4.85 -12.60
CA LEU A 361 -15.65 -4.88 -11.59
C LEU A 361 -15.38 -3.48 -11.03
N SER A 362 -14.84 -3.42 -9.81
CA SER A 362 -14.40 -2.14 -9.25
C SER A 362 -13.25 -1.53 -10.07
N TRP A 363 -13.09 -0.21 -10.02
CA TRP A 363 -12.00 0.49 -10.72
C TRP A 363 -10.62 -0.07 -10.37
N GLY A 364 -10.39 -0.41 -9.10
CA GLY A 364 -9.15 -1.04 -8.64
C GLY A 364 -8.93 -2.42 -9.27
N GLN A 365 -9.96 -3.27 -9.30
CA GLN A 365 -9.92 -4.59 -9.94
C GLN A 365 -9.64 -4.46 -11.44
N GLN A 366 -10.32 -3.55 -12.11
CA GLN A 366 -10.10 -3.26 -13.53
C GLN A 366 -8.65 -2.84 -13.78
N ARG A 367 -8.09 -1.96 -12.94
CA ARG A 367 -6.70 -1.50 -13.06
C ARG A 367 -5.70 -2.64 -12.86
N LEU A 368 -5.90 -3.47 -11.85
CA LEU A 368 -5.07 -4.67 -11.62
C LEU A 368 -5.09 -5.62 -12.81
N LEU A 369 -6.28 -5.85 -13.41
CA LEU A 369 -6.41 -6.68 -14.60
C LEU A 369 -5.67 -6.11 -15.81
N LEU A 370 -5.74 -4.79 -16.04
CA LEU A 370 -5.02 -4.15 -17.14
C LEU A 370 -3.50 -4.21 -16.97
N ILE A 371 -3.01 -4.07 -15.73
CA ILE A 371 -1.58 -4.23 -15.42
C ILE A 371 -1.15 -5.69 -15.63
N ALA A 372 -1.92 -6.67 -15.13
CA ALA A 372 -1.65 -8.08 -15.37
C ALA A 372 -1.68 -8.41 -16.87
N ARG A 373 -2.66 -7.89 -17.61
CA ARG A 373 -2.75 -8.00 -19.07
C ARG A 373 -1.47 -7.52 -19.75
N ALA A 374 -0.91 -6.39 -19.32
CA ALA A 374 0.34 -5.87 -19.88
C ALA A 374 1.56 -6.76 -19.54
N MET A 375 1.47 -7.55 -18.45
CA MET A 375 2.55 -8.39 -17.95
C MET A 375 2.51 -9.85 -18.40
N VAL A 376 1.40 -10.34 -18.98
CA VAL A 376 1.26 -11.79 -19.31
C VAL A 376 2.32 -12.33 -20.26
N LYS A 377 2.90 -11.47 -21.10
CA LYS A 377 4.01 -11.79 -22.00
C LYS A 377 5.38 -11.69 -21.34
N HIS A 378 5.46 -11.24 -20.10
CA HIS A 378 6.71 -10.90 -19.42
C HIS A 378 7.59 -9.93 -20.23
N PRO A 379 7.08 -8.77 -20.63
CA PRO A 379 7.82 -7.85 -21.49
C PRO A 379 9.05 -7.30 -20.75
N PRO A 380 10.16 -7.00 -21.43
CA PRO A 380 11.33 -6.37 -20.82
C PRO A 380 11.03 -4.95 -20.27
N ILE A 381 10.03 -4.24 -20.83
CA ILE A 381 9.62 -2.91 -20.39
C ILE A 381 8.15 -2.90 -20.04
N LEU A 382 7.81 -2.33 -18.88
CA LEU A 382 6.45 -1.99 -18.47
C LEU A 382 6.32 -0.46 -18.38
N ILE A 383 5.40 0.12 -19.15
CA ILE A 383 5.09 1.54 -19.11
C ILE A 383 3.74 1.72 -18.45
N LEU A 384 3.69 2.48 -17.37
CA LEU A 384 2.48 2.81 -16.64
C LEU A 384 2.25 4.32 -16.65
N ASP A 385 1.22 4.77 -17.37
CA ASP A 385 0.85 6.17 -17.50
C ASP A 385 -0.34 6.49 -16.58
N GLU A 386 -0.07 7.26 -15.53
CA GLU A 386 -1.03 7.67 -14.48
C GLU A 386 -1.86 6.47 -13.94
N PRO A 387 -1.22 5.38 -13.48
CA PRO A 387 -1.93 4.14 -13.15
C PRO A 387 -2.87 4.25 -11.95
N PHE A 388 -2.76 5.32 -11.15
CA PHE A 388 -3.57 5.54 -9.96
C PHE A 388 -4.71 6.53 -10.16
N GLN A 389 -4.86 7.08 -11.37
CA GLN A 389 -5.93 8.03 -11.65
C GLN A 389 -7.31 7.39 -11.45
N GLY A 390 -8.19 8.06 -10.68
CA GLY A 390 -9.54 7.61 -10.38
C GLY A 390 -9.64 6.52 -9.30
N LEU A 391 -8.53 6.14 -8.66
CA LEU A 391 -8.52 5.18 -7.56
C LEU A 391 -8.65 5.88 -6.20
N ASP A 392 -9.48 5.30 -5.32
CA ASP A 392 -9.47 5.62 -3.90
C ASP A 392 -8.14 5.17 -3.24
N GLY A 393 -7.90 5.56 -2.01
CA GLY A 393 -6.65 5.30 -1.31
C GLY A 393 -6.34 3.81 -1.13
N VAL A 394 -7.37 2.97 -0.86
CA VAL A 394 -7.19 1.52 -0.68
C VAL A 394 -6.78 0.87 -1.99
N ASN A 395 -7.51 1.14 -3.07
CA ASN A 395 -7.21 0.61 -4.38
C ASN A 395 -5.86 1.12 -4.92
N ARG A 396 -5.52 2.39 -4.63
CA ARG A 396 -4.19 2.96 -4.95
C ARG A 396 -3.07 2.17 -4.26
N LYS A 397 -3.22 1.87 -2.97
CA LYS A 397 -2.26 1.06 -2.21
C LYS A 397 -2.11 -0.35 -2.80
N LEU A 398 -3.23 -1.01 -3.11
CA LEU A 398 -3.23 -2.34 -3.74
C LEU A 398 -2.48 -2.36 -5.06
N VAL A 399 -2.81 -1.42 -5.95
CA VAL A 399 -2.17 -1.32 -7.28
C VAL A 399 -0.69 -1.00 -7.13
N LYS A 400 -0.31 -0.09 -6.23
CA LYS A 400 1.10 0.25 -5.94
C LYS A 400 1.89 -0.97 -5.46
N GLN A 401 1.35 -1.72 -4.50
CA GLN A 401 1.98 -2.95 -4.00
C GLN A 401 2.12 -4.00 -5.09
N PHE A 402 1.10 -4.16 -5.94
CA PHE A 402 1.17 -5.08 -7.07
C PHE A 402 2.27 -4.69 -8.07
N ILE A 403 2.39 -3.41 -8.43
CA ILE A 403 3.47 -2.90 -9.29
C ILE A 403 4.84 -3.21 -8.68
N GLU A 404 5.04 -2.95 -7.40
CA GLU A 404 6.30 -3.24 -6.69
C GLU A 404 6.63 -4.74 -6.71
N GLN A 405 5.64 -5.59 -6.50
CA GLN A 405 5.80 -7.05 -6.59
C GLN A 405 6.16 -7.52 -8.01
N LEU A 406 5.55 -6.93 -9.05
CA LEU A 406 5.89 -7.23 -10.43
C LEU A 406 7.35 -6.95 -10.72
N VAL A 407 7.85 -5.78 -10.31
CA VAL A 407 9.26 -5.38 -10.53
C VAL A 407 10.23 -6.28 -9.77
N VAL A 408 9.95 -6.58 -8.51
CA VAL A 408 10.82 -7.44 -7.68
C VAL A 408 10.88 -8.88 -8.20
N ASN A 409 9.76 -9.41 -8.71
CA ASN A 409 9.65 -10.82 -9.12
C ASN A 409 9.82 -11.03 -10.64
N SER A 410 10.30 -10.03 -11.39
CA SER A 410 10.55 -10.14 -12.82
C SER A 410 11.84 -9.43 -13.23
N GLN A 411 12.23 -9.60 -14.51
CA GLN A 411 13.30 -8.84 -15.15
C GLN A 411 12.77 -7.58 -15.85
N THR A 412 11.49 -7.27 -15.68
CA THR A 412 10.81 -6.15 -16.33
C THR A 412 11.26 -4.83 -15.75
N GLN A 413 11.69 -3.92 -16.59
CA GLN A 413 12.09 -2.57 -16.25
C GLN A 413 10.85 -1.65 -16.30
N LEU A 414 10.70 -0.76 -15.33
CA LEU A 414 9.52 0.08 -15.18
C LEU A 414 9.78 1.52 -15.63
N ILE A 415 8.90 2.02 -16.51
CA ILE A 415 8.74 3.45 -16.81
C ILE A 415 7.39 3.87 -16.21
N PHE A 416 7.47 4.69 -15.19
CA PHE A 416 6.30 5.12 -14.42
C PHE A 416 6.05 6.61 -14.61
N VAL A 417 4.82 6.97 -14.96
CA VAL A 417 4.43 8.38 -15.17
C VAL A 417 3.39 8.76 -14.13
N SER A 418 3.66 9.78 -13.36
CA SER A 418 2.70 10.37 -12.42
C SER A 418 3.10 11.82 -12.10
N HIS A 419 2.12 12.63 -11.74
CA HIS A 419 2.32 14.00 -11.29
C HIS A 419 2.42 14.12 -9.75
N GLN A 420 2.08 13.07 -8.98
CA GLN A 420 2.03 13.09 -7.52
C GLN A 420 3.23 12.32 -6.92
N ASP A 421 3.94 12.95 -5.98
CA ASP A 421 5.12 12.35 -5.35
C ASP A 421 4.79 11.08 -4.53
N GLN A 422 3.64 11.05 -3.89
CA GLN A 422 3.19 9.90 -3.08
C GLN A 422 2.88 8.63 -3.91
N ASP A 423 2.70 8.80 -5.22
CA ASP A 423 2.37 7.71 -6.13
C ASP A 423 3.60 6.89 -6.54
N ALA A 424 4.79 7.48 -6.50
CA ALA A 424 5.99 6.81 -6.96
C ALA A 424 6.21 5.46 -6.21
N PRO A 425 6.35 4.33 -6.94
CA PRO A 425 6.76 3.07 -6.33
C PRO A 425 8.17 3.19 -5.73
N ASN A 426 8.42 2.42 -4.65
CA ASN A 426 9.72 2.46 -3.96
C ASN A 426 10.88 1.89 -4.81
N CYS A 427 10.57 1.19 -5.90
CA CYS A 427 11.55 0.59 -6.80
C CYS A 427 12.15 1.58 -7.82
N MET A 428 11.71 2.84 -7.86
CA MET A 428 12.24 3.83 -8.80
C MET A 428 13.70 4.14 -8.50
N THR A 429 14.55 4.05 -9.52
CA THR A 429 15.99 4.31 -9.42
C THR A 429 16.38 5.68 -10.01
N HIS A 430 15.60 6.19 -10.95
CA HIS A 430 15.84 7.44 -11.69
C HIS A 430 14.59 8.29 -11.78
N ARG A 431 14.80 9.60 -11.98
CA ARG A 431 13.72 10.58 -12.11
C ARG A 431 14.06 11.62 -13.18
#